data_17ee6a8378a34c0f276cef45933fe97c
#
_entry.id   17ee6a8378a34c0f276cef45933fe97c
#
_cell.length_a   1.000
_cell.length_b   1.000
_cell.length_c   1.000
_cell.angle_alpha   90.00
_cell.angle_beta   90.00
_cell.angle_gamma   90.00
#
_symmetry.space_group_name_H-M   'P 1'
#
loop_
_entity.id
_entity.type
_entity.pdbx_description
1 polymer ?
#
loop_
_entity_poly.entity_id
_entity_poly.type
_entity_poly.pdbx_seq_one_letter_code
_entity_poly.pdbx_strand_id
1 'polypeptide(L)'
;MPYLLFFLVTFAAVVAVGTKRRLAQRTKELSKGMNAMLELREGVLSRTFFADSPPLADDTPRCVLMDWNMSERNVVTLLAFHDGTTSLYFSNGGGILGAGGHEPVRRAATRFRQHAVAERAHFTPASSFELPEGGGVVLYIVTDTETLSSGPIPASELQKGTHPLTALGASAQAVITAMRQVSSAK
;
A
#
# COMPACT_ATOMS: atom_id res chain seq x y z
N MET A 1 -29.40 -14.92 49.52
CA MET A 1 -28.56 -15.05 48.34
C MET A 1 -28.51 -13.77 47.46
N PRO A 2 -28.39 -12.54 47.99
CA PRO A 2 -28.32 -11.31 47.17
C PRO A 2 -26.90 -10.98 46.66
N TYR A 3 -25.86 -11.49 47.34
CA TYR A 3 -24.45 -11.10 47.02
C TYR A 3 -23.92 -11.74 45.70
N LEU A 4 -24.43 -12.87 45.26
CA LEU A 4 -23.99 -13.54 44.03
C LEU A 4 -24.41 -12.75 42.78
N LEU A 5 -25.59 -12.12 42.83
CA LEU A 5 -26.11 -11.31 41.73
C LEU A 5 -25.33 -9.98 41.54
N PHE A 6 -24.90 -9.40 42.70
CA PHE A 6 -24.12 -8.16 42.69
C PHE A 6 -22.71 -8.36 42.10
N PHE A 7 -22.06 -9.50 42.40
CA PHE A 7 -20.76 -9.86 41.84
C PHE A 7 -20.83 -10.14 40.33
N LEU A 8 -21.90 -10.77 39.85
CA LEU A 8 -22.08 -11.05 38.40
C LEU A 8 -22.31 -9.76 37.57
N VAL A 9 -23.07 -8.81 38.12
CA VAL A 9 -23.34 -7.53 37.42
C VAL A 9 -22.09 -6.64 37.41
N THR A 10 -21.31 -6.59 38.49
CA THR A 10 -20.05 -5.81 38.53
C THR A 10 -18.97 -6.42 37.64
N PHE A 11 -18.86 -7.75 37.55
CA PHE A 11 -17.91 -8.43 36.67
C PHE A 11 -18.25 -8.23 35.21
N ALA A 12 -19.53 -8.33 34.82
CA ALA A 12 -20.00 -8.06 33.46
C ALA A 12 -19.75 -6.60 33.04
N ALA A 13 -19.94 -5.63 33.95
CA ALA A 13 -19.69 -4.22 33.69
C ALA A 13 -18.18 -3.94 33.49
N VAL A 14 -17.29 -4.54 34.27
CA VAL A 14 -15.84 -4.38 34.16
C VAL A 14 -15.34 -4.99 32.84
N VAL A 15 -15.85 -6.17 32.46
CA VAL A 15 -15.48 -6.81 31.18
C VAL A 15 -15.99 -5.97 29.99
N ALA A 16 -17.21 -5.44 30.06
CA ALA A 16 -17.78 -4.59 29.00
C ALA A 16 -17.03 -3.26 28.84
N VAL A 17 -16.59 -2.64 29.93
CA VAL A 17 -15.78 -1.41 29.88
C VAL A 17 -14.38 -1.70 29.34
N GLY A 18 -13.77 -2.83 29.73
CA GLY A 18 -12.46 -3.25 29.22
C GLY A 18 -12.48 -3.54 27.72
N THR A 19 -13.52 -4.20 27.23
CA THR A 19 -13.70 -4.46 25.79
C THR A 19 -13.93 -3.18 25.00
N LYS A 20 -14.78 -2.27 25.47
CA LYS A 20 -15.01 -0.96 24.82
C LYS A 20 -13.73 -0.12 24.75
N ARG A 21 -12.93 -0.08 25.83
CA ARG A 21 -11.65 0.65 25.83
C ARG A 21 -10.65 0.03 24.84
N ARG A 22 -10.53 -1.29 24.80
CA ARG A 22 -9.66 -1.99 23.82
C ARG A 22 -10.10 -1.76 22.38
N LEU A 23 -11.42 -1.79 22.10
CA LEU A 23 -11.94 -1.46 20.79
C LEU A 23 -11.64 0.00 20.40
N ALA A 24 -11.88 0.94 21.29
CA ALA A 24 -11.60 2.36 21.04
C ALA A 24 -10.11 2.63 20.80
N GLN A 25 -9.22 2.02 21.58
CA GLN A 25 -7.78 2.10 21.35
C GLN A 25 -7.38 1.52 19.98
N ARG A 26 -7.87 0.33 19.64
CA ARG A 26 -7.61 -0.32 18.36
C ARG A 26 -8.10 0.54 17.19
N THR A 27 -9.29 1.12 17.29
CA THR A 27 -9.82 2.04 16.26
C THR A 27 -8.94 3.28 16.10
N LYS A 28 -8.46 3.85 17.21
CA LYS A 28 -7.57 5.02 17.19
C LYS A 28 -6.20 4.69 16.55
N GLU A 29 -5.63 3.53 16.85
CA GLU A 29 -4.37 3.07 16.24
C GLU A 29 -4.52 2.78 14.75
N LEU A 30 -5.62 2.15 14.35
CA LEU A 30 -5.95 1.91 12.94
C LEU A 30 -6.11 3.22 12.16
N SER A 31 -6.82 4.21 12.72
CA SER A 31 -6.98 5.52 12.07
C SER A 31 -5.65 6.27 11.97
N LYS A 32 -4.79 6.19 12.99
CA LYS A 32 -3.45 6.77 12.95
C LYS A 32 -2.57 6.12 11.88
N GLY A 33 -2.60 4.79 11.79
CA GLY A 33 -1.86 4.04 10.76
C GLY A 33 -2.34 4.35 9.34
N MET A 34 -3.65 4.48 9.15
CA MET A 34 -4.24 4.89 7.88
C MET A 34 -3.83 6.30 7.49
N ASN A 35 -3.88 7.26 8.41
CA ASN A 35 -3.48 8.64 8.12
C ASN A 35 -2.00 8.73 7.75
N ALA A 36 -1.12 8.04 8.47
CA ALA A 36 0.31 7.99 8.14
C ALA A 36 0.57 7.38 6.76
N MET A 37 -0.19 6.36 6.37
CA MET A 37 -0.11 5.78 5.02
C MET A 37 -0.55 6.79 3.96
N LEU A 38 -1.67 7.46 4.17
CA LEU A 38 -2.19 8.47 3.23
C LEU A 38 -1.24 9.65 3.09
N GLU A 39 -0.67 10.16 4.17
CA GLU A 39 0.33 11.23 4.16
C GLU A 39 1.59 10.83 3.39
N LEU A 40 2.13 9.63 3.63
CA LEU A 40 3.28 9.12 2.88
C LEU A 40 2.96 8.97 1.39
N ARG A 41 1.82 8.35 1.08
CA ARG A 41 1.36 8.16 -0.30
C ARG A 41 1.22 9.49 -1.02
N GLU A 42 0.56 10.46 -0.41
CA GLU A 42 0.39 11.81 -0.95
C GLU A 42 1.74 12.50 -1.16
N GLY A 43 2.63 12.43 -0.18
CA GLY A 43 3.99 12.98 -0.27
C GLY A 43 4.78 12.38 -1.43
N VAL A 44 4.67 11.08 -1.67
CA VAL A 44 5.31 10.39 -2.80
C VAL A 44 4.68 10.84 -4.13
N LEU A 45 3.35 10.81 -4.26
CA LEU A 45 2.65 11.15 -5.51
C LEU A 45 2.76 12.63 -5.87
N SER A 46 2.73 13.53 -4.88
CA SER A 46 2.98 14.96 -5.08
C SER A 46 4.46 15.32 -5.23
N ARG A 47 5.36 14.34 -5.04
CA ARG A 47 6.83 14.46 -5.08
C ARG A 47 7.44 15.27 -3.93
N THR A 48 6.64 15.76 -3.00
CA THR A 48 7.15 16.50 -1.82
C THR A 48 8.05 15.64 -0.94
N PHE A 49 7.85 14.31 -0.95
CA PHE A 49 8.71 13.34 -0.28
C PHE A 49 10.17 13.39 -0.78
N PHE A 50 10.41 13.83 -2.02
CA PHE A 50 11.71 13.85 -2.66
C PHE A 50 12.33 15.27 -2.75
N ALA A 51 11.72 16.28 -2.13
CA ALA A 51 12.14 17.68 -2.29
C ALA A 51 13.62 17.94 -1.98
N ASP A 52 14.16 17.27 -0.96
CA ASP A 52 15.56 17.39 -0.54
C ASP A 52 16.48 16.31 -1.12
N SER A 53 15.97 15.46 -2.02
CA SER A 53 16.76 14.38 -2.62
C SER A 53 17.54 14.87 -3.82
N PRO A 54 18.80 14.42 -4.03
CA PRO A 54 19.53 14.76 -5.25
C PRO A 54 18.78 14.24 -6.48
N PRO A 55 18.85 14.96 -7.62
CA PRO A 55 18.15 14.55 -8.83
C PRO A 55 18.68 13.21 -9.34
N LEU A 56 17.77 12.40 -9.91
CA LEU A 56 18.13 11.19 -10.65
C LEU A 56 18.34 11.53 -12.13
N ALA A 57 18.92 10.57 -12.87
CA ALA A 57 18.98 10.67 -14.33
C ALA A 57 17.56 10.79 -14.92
N ASP A 58 17.46 11.52 -16.02
CA ASP A 58 16.21 11.79 -16.71
C ASP A 58 15.37 10.51 -16.87
N ASP A 59 14.07 10.64 -16.63
CA ASP A 59 13.09 9.56 -16.70
C ASP A 59 13.26 8.37 -15.75
N THR A 60 14.26 8.40 -14.86
CA THR A 60 14.42 7.36 -13.84
C THR A 60 13.32 7.47 -12.77
N PRO A 61 12.50 6.43 -12.57
CA PRO A 61 11.48 6.49 -11.52
C PRO A 61 12.09 6.60 -10.12
N ARG A 62 11.69 7.61 -9.35
CA ARG A 62 11.91 7.70 -7.90
C ARG A 62 11.19 6.59 -7.17
N CYS A 63 9.96 6.35 -7.61
CA CYS A 63 9.10 5.32 -7.04
C CYS A 63 8.14 4.79 -8.10
N VAL A 64 7.87 3.50 -8.06
CA VAL A 64 6.70 2.91 -8.71
C VAL A 64 5.74 2.49 -7.61
N LEU A 65 4.49 2.93 -7.73
CA LEU A 65 3.46 2.73 -6.74
C LEU A 65 2.29 1.98 -7.37
N MET A 66 1.69 1.07 -6.60
CA MET A 66 0.42 0.44 -6.94
C MET A 66 -0.55 0.60 -5.79
N ASP A 67 -1.71 1.17 -6.05
CA ASP A 67 -2.87 1.07 -5.18
C ASP A 67 -3.82 0.01 -5.71
N TRP A 68 -4.27 -0.86 -4.83
CA TRP A 68 -5.23 -1.91 -5.15
C TRP A 68 -6.37 -1.92 -4.13
N ASN A 69 -7.57 -1.62 -4.57
CA ASN A 69 -8.78 -1.77 -3.78
C ASN A 69 -9.19 -3.25 -3.77
N MET A 70 -8.93 -3.93 -2.66
CA MET A 70 -9.29 -5.36 -2.50
C MET A 70 -10.74 -5.55 -2.04
N SER A 71 -11.33 -4.54 -1.39
CA SER A 71 -12.70 -4.51 -0.93
C SER A 71 -13.07 -3.08 -0.50
N GLU A 72 -14.36 -2.80 -0.25
CA GLU A 72 -14.86 -1.47 0.14
C GLU A 72 -14.07 -0.76 1.26
N ARG A 73 -13.33 -1.51 2.09
CA ARG A 73 -12.56 -0.98 3.23
C ARG A 73 -11.09 -1.31 3.22
N ASN A 74 -10.60 -1.98 2.19
CA ASN A 74 -9.22 -2.45 2.13
C ASN A 74 -8.54 -2.01 0.84
N VAL A 75 -7.76 -0.94 0.92
CA VAL A 75 -6.78 -0.57 -0.10
C VAL A 75 -5.40 -1.03 0.34
N VAL A 76 -4.67 -1.61 -0.57
CA VAL A 76 -3.27 -1.99 -0.41
C VAL A 76 -2.43 -1.06 -1.26
N THR A 77 -1.45 -0.40 -0.66
CA THR A 77 -0.48 0.47 -1.35
C THR A 77 0.90 -0.17 -1.30
N LEU A 78 1.41 -0.55 -2.46
CA LEU A 78 2.79 -1.02 -2.66
C LEU A 78 3.66 0.15 -3.14
N LEU A 79 4.79 0.36 -2.48
CA LEU A 79 5.82 1.35 -2.84
C LEU A 79 7.14 0.63 -3.14
N ALA A 80 7.69 0.85 -4.32
CA ALA A 80 9.01 0.35 -4.74
C ALA A 80 9.90 1.53 -5.14
N PHE A 81 10.75 1.97 -4.23
CA PHE A 81 11.64 3.12 -4.43
C PHE A 81 12.89 2.77 -5.24
N HIS A 82 13.49 3.79 -5.85
CA HIS A 82 14.73 3.68 -6.63
C HIS A 82 15.90 3.08 -5.82
N ASP A 83 16.03 3.47 -4.57
CA ASP A 83 17.07 3.00 -3.64
C ASP A 83 16.92 1.54 -3.19
N GLY A 84 15.84 0.87 -3.65
CA GLY A 84 15.49 -0.50 -3.29
C GLY A 84 14.58 -0.61 -2.07
N THR A 85 14.31 0.49 -1.35
CA THR A 85 13.31 0.50 -0.29
C THR A 85 11.96 0.04 -0.85
N THR A 86 11.33 -0.91 -0.17
CA THR A 86 10.07 -1.50 -0.61
C THR A 86 9.16 -1.68 0.58
N SER A 87 7.95 -1.14 0.49
CA SER A 87 6.97 -1.15 1.57
C SER A 87 5.57 -1.45 1.05
N LEU A 88 4.80 -2.13 1.88
CA LEU A 88 3.40 -2.47 1.63
C LEU A 88 2.56 -1.96 2.80
N TYR A 89 1.55 -1.17 2.51
CA TYR A 89 0.64 -0.60 3.50
C TYR A 89 -0.78 -1.09 3.27
N PHE A 90 -1.53 -1.22 4.36
CA PHE A 90 -2.95 -1.56 4.34
C PHE A 90 -3.76 -0.40 4.91
N SER A 91 -4.84 -0.01 4.24
CA SER A 91 -5.72 1.08 4.71
C SER A 91 -6.43 0.77 6.03
N ASN A 92 -6.53 -0.49 6.41
CA ASN A 92 -7.04 -0.93 7.71
C ASN A 92 -5.99 -0.87 8.84
N GLY A 93 -4.82 -0.31 8.56
CA GLY A 93 -3.68 -0.19 9.48
C GLY A 93 -2.67 -1.33 9.34
N GLY A 94 -1.42 -1.00 9.63
CA GLY A 94 -0.30 -1.92 9.51
C GLY A 94 0.31 -1.98 8.11
N GLY A 95 1.25 -2.89 7.93
CA GLY A 95 1.99 -3.05 6.68
C GLY A 95 3.27 -3.85 6.87
N ILE A 96 4.02 -4.02 5.78
CA ILE A 96 5.36 -4.60 5.76
C ILE A 96 6.30 -3.49 5.30
N LEU A 97 7.14 -2.99 6.21
CA LEU A 97 7.99 -1.84 5.96
C LEU A 97 9.44 -2.26 5.74
N GLY A 98 10.13 -1.58 4.80
CA GLY A 98 11.57 -1.74 4.60
C GLY A 98 11.99 -3.15 4.15
N ALA A 99 11.10 -3.90 3.52
CA ALA A 99 11.38 -5.28 3.10
C ALA A 99 12.43 -5.39 1.98
N GLY A 100 12.83 -4.29 1.36
CA GLY A 100 13.84 -4.24 0.30
C GLY A 100 15.23 -4.74 0.70
N GLY A 101 15.52 -4.85 2.01
CA GLY A 101 16.72 -5.49 2.53
C GLY A 101 16.81 -6.99 2.21
N HIS A 102 15.68 -7.65 1.96
CA HIS A 102 15.63 -9.06 1.61
C HIS A 102 15.82 -9.27 0.10
N GLU A 103 16.77 -10.10 -0.29
CA GLU A 103 17.13 -10.35 -1.69
C GLU A 103 15.93 -10.75 -2.60
N PRO A 104 15.01 -11.64 -2.19
CA PRO A 104 13.85 -11.97 -3.01
C PRO A 104 12.95 -10.75 -3.29
N VAL A 105 12.75 -9.89 -2.28
CA VAL A 105 11.94 -8.67 -2.41
C VAL A 105 12.64 -7.67 -3.32
N ARG A 106 13.94 -7.44 -3.11
CA ARG A 106 14.75 -6.51 -3.92
C ARG A 106 14.70 -6.88 -5.41
N ARG A 107 14.88 -8.17 -5.75
CA ARG A 107 14.78 -8.65 -7.14
C ARG A 107 13.40 -8.44 -7.73
N ALA A 108 12.36 -8.77 -6.98
CA ALA A 108 10.98 -8.58 -7.44
C ALA A 108 10.66 -7.09 -7.66
N ALA A 109 11.03 -6.22 -6.71
CA ALA A 109 10.84 -4.77 -6.80
C ALA A 109 11.62 -4.15 -7.96
N THR A 110 12.84 -4.63 -8.24
CA THR A 110 13.62 -4.18 -9.41
C THR A 110 12.90 -4.53 -10.70
N ARG A 111 12.38 -5.76 -10.85
CA ARG A 111 11.61 -6.16 -12.03
C ARG A 111 10.34 -5.33 -12.17
N PHE A 112 9.64 -5.07 -11.07
CA PHE A 112 8.44 -4.25 -11.07
C PHE A 112 8.73 -2.84 -11.61
N ARG A 113 9.82 -2.19 -11.16
CA ARG A 113 10.23 -0.88 -11.68
C ARG A 113 10.65 -0.94 -13.16
N GLN A 114 11.39 -1.98 -13.57
CA GLN A 114 11.80 -2.18 -14.97
C GLN A 114 10.59 -2.35 -15.90
N HIS A 115 9.59 -3.15 -15.49
CA HIS A 115 8.35 -3.29 -16.25
C HIS A 115 7.59 -1.96 -16.34
N ALA A 116 7.53 -1.17 -15.26
CA ALA A 116 6.87 0.13 -15.28
C ALA A 116 7.53 1.09 -16.29
N VAL A 117 8.85 1.09 -16.37
CA VAL A 117 9.59 1.88 -17.38
C VAL A 117 9.30 1.38 -18.79
N ALA A 118 9.31 0.07 -19.02
CA ALA A 118 9.02 -0.52 -20.33
C ALA A 118 7.60 -0.23 -20.81
N GLU A 119 6.65 -0.17 -19.90
CA GLU A 119 5.23 0.07 -20.18
C GLU A 119 4.82 1.54 -20.05
N ARG A 120 5.79 2.47 -19.93
CA ARG A 120 5.53 3.91 -19.70
C ARG A 120 4.56 4.53 -20.71
N ALA A 121 4.55 4.06 -21.96
CA ALA A 121 3.65 4.55 -23.00
C ALA A 121 2.15 4.38 -22.69
N HIS A 122 1.81 3.50 -21.73
CA HIS A 122 0.44 3.29 -21.26
C HIS A 122 0.04 4.16 -20.07
N PHE A 123 0.90 5.10 -19.69
CA PHE A 123 0.66 6.04 -18.58
C PHE A 123 0.47 7.45 -19.11
N THR A 124 -0.32 8.24 -18.41
CA THR A 124 -0.55 9.66 -18.70
C THR A 124 -0.25 10.49 -17.46
N PRO A 125 0.07 11.81 -17.59
CA PRO A 125 0.23 12.67 -16.43
C PRO A 125 -0.97 12.58 -15.48
N ALA A 126 -0.71 12.35 -14.21
CA ALA A 126 -1.76 12.18 -13.22
C ALA A 126 -2.47 13.52 -12.95
N SER A 127 -3.80 13.54 -13.10
CA SER A 127 -4.65 14.72 -12.81
C SER A 127 -5.19 14.70 -11.37
N SER A 128 -5.23 13.53 -10.73
CA SER A 128 -5.65 13.34 -9.34
C SER A 128 -4.94 12.11 -8.73
N PHE A 129 -4.99 12.02 -7.41
CA PHE A 129 -4.43 10.92 -6.65
C PHE A 129 -5.50 10.18 -5.83
N GLU A 130 -6.69 10.08 -6.35
CA GLU A 130 -7.78 9.36 -5.69
C GLU A 130 -7.45 7.86 -5.56
N LEU A 131 -7.92 7.27 -4.47
CA LEU A 131 -7.80 5.83 -4.27
C LEU A 131 -8.73 5.08 -5.22
N PRO A 132 -8.31 3.93 -5.77
CA PRO A 132 -9.20 3.14 -6.62
C PRO A 132 -10.39 2.60 -5.83
N GLU A 133 -11.52 2.46 -6.52
CA GLU A 133 -12.77 1.90 -6.00
C GLU A 133 -13.11 0.57 -6.68
N GLY A 134 -14.10 -0.14 -6.18
CA GLY A 134 -14.76 -1.25 -6.85
C GLY A 134 -13.85 -2.42 -7.29
N GLY A 135 -12.81 -2.74 -6.54
CA GLY A 135 -11.83 -3.75 -6.93
C GLY A 135 -10.83 -3.25 -7.97
N GLY A 136 -10.70 -1.94 -8.15
CA GLY A 136 -9.78 -1.31 -9.07
C GLY A 136 -8.33 -1.34 -8.60
N VAL A 137 -7.43 -1.19 -9.57
CA VAL A 137 -5.99 -0.99 -9.40
C VAL A 137 -5.61 0.31 -10.10
N VAL A 138 -4.74 1.11 -9.48
CA VAL A 138 -4.07 2.23 -10.14
C VAL A 138 -2.57 2.06 -9.95
N LEU A 139 -1.82 2.21 -11.02
CA LEU A 139 -0.37 2.19 -11.03
C LEU A 139 0.16 3.60 -11.29
N TYR A 140 1.23 3.97 -10.60
CA TYR A 140 1.89 5.26 -10.78
C TYR A 140 3.39 5.08 -11.01
N ILE A 141 3.93 5.93 -11.88
CA ILE A 141 5.37 6.12 -12.07
C ILE A 141 5.69 7.54 -11.60
N VAL A 142 6.48 7.67 -10.56
CA VAL A 142 6.88 8.97 -10.00
C VAL A 142 8.33 9.24 -10.38
N THR A 143 8.58 10.33 -11.11
CA THR A 143 9.91 10.80 -11.48
C THR A 143 10.23 12.12 -10.74
N ASP A 144 11.36 12.74 -11.02
CA ASP A 144 11.67 14.08 -10.48
C ASP A 144 10.77 15.18 -11.05
N THR A 145 10.30 15.01 -12.27
CA THR A 145 9.57 16.06 -13.01
C THR A 145 8.06 15.85 -13.03
N GLU A 146 7.60 14.59 -13.01
CA GLU A 146 6.18 14.29 -13.17
C GLU A 146 5.75 13.03 -12.40
N THR A 147 4.45 12.92 -12.20
CA THR A 147 3.79 11.69 -11.74
C THR A 147 2.85 11.22 -12.84
N LEU A 148 3.08 10.03 -13.32
CA LEU A 148 2.27 9.38 -14.35
C LEU A 148 1.33 8.36 -13.71
N SER A 149 0.12 8.22 -14.25
CA SER A 149 -0.92 7.28 -13.81
C SER A 149 -1.37 6.38 -14.95
N SER A 150 -1.64 5.12 -14.63
CA SER A 150 -2.32 4.19 -15.55
C SER A 150 -3.81 4.52 -15.72
N GLY A 151 -4.35 5.39 -14.87
CA GLY A 151 -5.79 5.43 -14.61
C GLY A 151 -6.30 4.17 -13.88
N PRO A 152 -7.59 4.13 -13.54
CA PRO A 152 -8.20 2.99 -12.85
C PRO A 152 -8.34 1.78 -13.79
N ILE A 153 -7.85 0.63 -13.36
CA ILE A 153 -7.90 -0.65 -14.09
C ILE A 153 -8.69 -1.65 -13.25
N PRO A 154 -9.71 -2.32 -13.78
CA PRO A 154 -10.35 -3.43 -13.07
C PRO A 154 -9.33 -4.54 -12.78
N ALA A 155 -9.15 -4.95 -11.51
CA ALA A 155 -8.20 -6.00 -11.16
C ALA A 155 -8.47 -7.31 -11.92
N SER A 156 -9.73 -7.57 -12.28
CA SER A 156 -10.14 -8.73 -13.07
C SER A 156 -9.54 -8.74 -14.48
N GLU A 157 -9.27 -7.59 -15.10
CA GLU A 157 -8.62 -7.53 -16.42
C GLU A 157 -7.14 -7.87 -16.33
N LEU A 158 -6.45 -7.39 -15.30
CA LEU A 158 -5.06 -7.79 -15.00
C LEU A 158 -4.95 -9.29 -14.73
N GLN A 159 -5.90 -9.86 -13.97
CA GLN A 159 -5.94 -11.28 -13.65
C GLN A 159 -6.22 -12.17 -14.87
N LYS A 160 -7.10 -11.73 -15.77
CA LYS A 160 -7.44 -12.45 -17.01
C LYS A 160 -6.39 -12.30 -18.11
N GLY A 161 -5.44 -11.41 -17.95
CA GLY A 161 -4.42 -11.16 -18.99
C GLY A 161 -4.93 -10.35 -20.19
N THR A 162 -6.04 -9.61 -20.02
CA THR A 162 -6.68 -8.87 -21.12
C THR A 162 -6.26 -7.39 -21.19
N HIS A 163 -5.54 -6.89 -20.18
CA HIS A 163 -5.08 -5.51 -20.13
C HIS A 163 -3.61 -5.39 -20.58
N PRO A 164 -3.20 -4.33 -21.30
CA PRO A 164 -1.79 -4.11 -21.69
C PRO A 164 -0.81 -4.18 -20.50
N LEU A 165 -1.20 -3.65 -19.35
CA LEU A 165 -0.38 -3.64 -18.11
C LEU A 165 -0.45 -4.94 -17.30
N THR A 166 -0.91 -6.06 -17.87
CA THR A 166 -1.00 -7.36 -17.17
C THR A 166 0.35 -7.82 -16.62
N ALA A 167 1.42 -7.71 -17.42
CA ALA A 167 2.77 -8.11 -17.00
C ALA A 167 3.27 -7.24 -15.81
N LEU A 168 2.96 -5.95 -15.83
CA LEU A 168 3.28 -5.04 -14.75
C LEU A 168 2.48 -5.38 -13.47
N GLY A 169 1.19 -5.62 -13.59
CA GLY A 169 0.35 -6.08 -12.47
C GLY A 169 0.86 -7.39 -11.85
N ALA A 170 1.25 -8.36 -12.69
CA ALA A 170 1.83 -9.62 -12.23
C ALA A 170 3.16 -9.40 -11.49
N SER A 171 4.01 -8.48 -11.95
CA SER A 171 5.25 -8.15 -11.27
C SER A 171 5.03 -7.46 -9.91
N ALA A 172 4.01 -6.61 -9.77
CA ALA A 172 3.59 -6.05 -8.48
C ALA A 172 3.14 -7.16 -7.51
N GLN A 173 2.34 -8.12 -7.97
CA GLN A 173 1.92 -9.27 -7.17
C GLN A 173 3.10 -10.15 -6.73
N ALA A 174 4.12 -10.29 -7.57
CA ALA A 174 5.36 -11.00 -7.21
C ALA A 174 6.10 -10.29 -6.05
N VAL A 175 6.14 -8.95 -6.03
CA VAL A 175 6.70 -8.18 -4.91
C VAL A 175 5.91 -8.46 -3.63
N ILE A 176 4.58 -8.35 -3.66
CA ILE A 176 3.72 -8.61 -2.50
C ILE A 176 3.94 -10.03 -1.97
N THR A 177 4.02 -11.01 -2.87
CA THR A 177 4.27 -12.42 -2.50
C THR A 177 5.61 -12.59 -1.80
N ALA A 178 6.68 -12.02 -2.36
CA ALA A 178 8.01 -12.07 -1.75
C ALA A 178 8.04 -11.39 -0.37
N MET A 179 7.36 -10.23 -0.22
CA MET A 179 7.26 -9.53 1.06
C MET A 179 6.52 -10.37 2.12
N ARG A 180 5.43 -11.03 1.75
CA ARG A 180 4.68 -11.91 2.66
C ARG A 180 5.52 -13.11 3.11
N GLN A 181 6.27 -13.74 2.19
CA GLN A 181 7.12 -14.87 2.51
C GLN A 181 8.21 -14.51 3.53
N VAL A 182 8.92 -13.39 3.35
CA VAL A 182 9.96 -12.97 4.29
C VAL A 182 9.40 -12.47 5.63
N SER A 183 8.18 -11.95 5.65
CA SER A 183 7.50 -11.54 6.88
C SER A 183 6.99 -12.73 7.71
N SER A 184 6.62 -13.83 7.06
CA SER A 184 6.13 -15.06 7.72
C SER A 184 7.26 -15.95 8.24
N ALA A 185 8.51 -15.71 7.84
CA ALA A 185 9.68 -16.47 8.24
C ALA A 185 10.35 -15.98 9.54
N LYS A 186 9.77 -14.95 10.17
CA LYS A 186 10.16 -14.39 11.47
C LYS A 186 9.23 -14.89 12.56
#